data_8341f031a91f4a54320fa003bf8fe318
#
_entry.id   8341f031a91f4a54320fa003bf8fe318
#
_cell.length_a   1.000
_cell.length_b   1.000
_cell.length_c   1.000
_cell.angle_alpha   90.00
_cell.angle_beta   90.00
_cell.angle_gamma   90.00
#
_symmetry.space_group_name_H-M   'P 1'
#
loop_
_entity.id
_entity.type
_entity.pdbx_description
1 polymer ?
#
loop_
_entity_poly.entity_id
_entity_poly.type
_entity_poly.pdbx_seq_one_letter_code
_entity_poly.pdbx_strand_id
1 'polypeptide(L)'
;MRMKLWLDTDPGVDDALALALILVRPEFELLGGSTVFGNASVEQTTANALRLLTLFGHPELPVHAGAARPLVGEPRFAAAVHGNDGMSGCTAQLPEPAGAAHRVPAVEALLAASHVHAGALHLVAVGPFTNLALALRQDPSLPERVASLTLMGAAFGGHGYTGNVTPCAEANVHNDPRAAAEVFAATWQQCRVIGLDATQRTRSPLRRLSPLAEGSAAQRLLWAASQPYAGYYATRDGENALVAHDATAVAALLAPEAFTWRSGPMRVVEGGLAHGQTVQDWQHLGGADWRELPHHAVATDTDAETLTLLCLEAWQSC
;
A
#
# COMPACT_ATOMS: atom_id res chain seq x y z
N MET A 1 -13.56 -13.26 -14.91
CA MET A 1 -13.28 -13.89 -13.59
C MET A 1 -12.78 -12.77 -12.70
N ARG A 2 -13.25 -12.66 -11.44
CA ARG A 2 -12.76 -11.62 -10.50
C ARG A 2 -11.34 -11.93 -10.05
N MET A 3 -10.51 -10.91 -9.87
CA MET A 3 -9.19 -11.04 -9.28
C MET A 3 -9.34 -11.26 -7.77
N LYS A 4 -8.85 -12.38 -7.26
CA LYS A 4 -8.87 -12.72 -5.83
C LYS A 4 -7.76 -11.98 -5.13
N LEU A 5 -8.10 -10.99 -4.29
CA LEU A 5 -7.16 -10.12 -3.62
C LEU A 5 -6.96 -10.51 -2.15
N TRP A 6 -5.72 -10.42 -1.69
CA TRP A 6 -5.35 -10.26 -0.30
C TRP A 6 -4.70 -8.90 -0.14
N LEU A 7 -5.19 -8.09 0.81
CA LEU A 7 -4.65 -6.76 1.09
C LEU A 7 -3.81 -6.79 2.37
N ASP A 8 -2.54 -6.40 2.29
CA ASP A 8 -1.66 -6.14 3.43
C ASP A 8 -1.50 -4.62 3.57
N THR A 9 -1.93 -4.04 4.70
CA THR A 9 -2.21 -2.62 4.83
C THR A 9 -1.95 -2.12 6.25
N ASP A 10 -1.67 -0.83 6.42
CA ASP A 10 -1.54 -0.16 7.72
C ASP A 10 -2.55 1.00 7.86
N PRO A 11 -3.87 0.71 7.85
CA PRO A 11 -4.94 1.65 7.57
C PRO A 11 -4.76 3.06 8.09
N GLY A 12 -4.38 3.94 7.13
CA GLY A 12 -4.37 5.37 7.18
C GLY A 12 -5.39 5.96 6.20
N VAL A 13 -5.20 7.22 5.83
CA VAL A 13 -6.15 7.94 4.95
C VAL A 13 -6.16 7.38 3.54
N ASP A 14 -5.00 7.17 2.95
CA ASP A 14 -4.87 6.64 1.57
C ASP A 14 -5.14 5.15 1.49
N ASP A 15 -4.87 4.38 2.56
CA ASP A 15 -5.36 2.99 2.71
C ASP A 15 -6.89 2.93 2.67
N ALA A 16 -7.59 3.83 3.37
CA ALA A 16 -9.05 3.89 3.34
C ALA A 16 -9.58 4.15 1.93
N LEU A 17 -8.90 5.00 1.16
CA LEU A 17 -9.20 5.26 -0.24
C LEU A 17 -8.92 4.05 -1.14
N ALA A 18 -7.83 3.32 -0.88
CA ALA A 18 -7.49 2.09 -1.59
C ALA A 18 -8.51 0.97 -1.29
N LEU A 19 -8.90 0.81 -0.03
CA LEU A 19 -9.91 -0.16 0.40
C LEU A 19 -11.27 0.16 -0.26
N ALA A 20 -11.69 1.43 -0.27
CA ALA A 20 -12.90 1.86 -0.94
C ALA A 20 -12.88 1.51 -2.44
N LEU A 21 -11.75 1.76 -3.13
CA LEU A 21 -11.56 1.39 -4.53
C LEU A 21 -11.71 -0.13 -4.73
N ILE A 22 -11.09 -0.95 -3.88
CA ILE A 22 -11.18 -2.42 -3.97
C ILE A 22 -12.62 -2.89 -3.83
N LEU A 23 -13.35 -2.36 -2.84
CA LEU A 23 -14.68 -2.87 -2.47
C LEU A 23 -15.77 -2.52 -3.48
N VAL A 24 -15.64 -1.38 -4.20
CA VAL A 24 -16.67 -0.97 -5.19
C VAL A 24 -16.40 -1.51 -6.60
N ARG A 25 -15.17 -1.98 -6.90
CA ARG A 25 -14.82 -2.45 -8.24
C ARG A 25 -15.19 -3.92 -8.41
N PRO A 26 -16.10 -4.23 -9.37
CA PRO A 26 -16.58 -5.60 -9.59
C PRO A 26 -15.50 -6.54 -10.12
N GLU A 27 -14.37 -6.02 -10.59
CA GLU A 27 -13.21 -6.78 -11.03
C GLU A 27 -12.52 -7.51 -9.89
N PHE A 28 -12.71 -7.03 -8.64
CA PHE A 28 -12.06 -7.57 -7.46
C PHE A 28 -12.97 -8.47 -6.61
N GLU A 29 -12.36 -9.43 -5.98
CA GLU A 29 -12.90 -10.24 -4.89
C GLU A 29 -11.91 -10.17 -3.73
N LEU A 30 -12.17 -9.29 -2.75
CA LEU A 30 -11.35 -9.20 -1.56
C LEU A 30 -11.63 -10.41 -0.66
N LEU A 31 -10.62 -11.24 -0.44
CA LEU A 31 -10.73 -12.46 0.38
C LEU A 31 -10.56 -12.16 1.87
N GLY A 32 -9.90 -11.08 2.20
CA GLY A 32 -9.54 -10.63 3.53
C GLY A 32 -8.24 -9.85 3.48
N GLY A 33 -7.70 -9.52 4.65
CA GLY A 33 -6.47 -8.76 4.71
C GLY A 33 -5.70 -8.95 6.01
N SER A 34 -4.45 -8.53 5.96
CA SER A 34 -3.56 -8.42 7.10
C SER A 34 -3.25 -6.96 7.38
N THR A 35 -3.08 -6.65 8.65
CA THR A 35 -2.63 -5.33 9.07
C THR A 35 -1.18 -5.38 9.54
N VAL A 36 -0.50 -4.25 9.45
CA VAL A 36 0.88 -4.08 9.88
C VAL A 36 1.03 -2.72 10.58
N PHE A 37 2.10 -2.54 11.35
CA PHE A 37 2.48 -1.21 11.83
C PHE A 37 2.90 -0.31 10.66
N GLY A 38 2.85 1.02 10.83
CA GLY A 38 3.32 1.96 9.82
C GLY A 38 2.70 3.34 10.04
N ASN A 39 1.53 3.60 9.50
CA ASN A 39 0.81 4.86 9.74
C ASN A 39 0.48 5.06 11.22
N ALA A 40 0.19 3.96 11.93
CA ALA A 40 0.00 3.91 13.39
C ALA A 40 0.49 2.56 13.94
N SER A 41 0.26 2.27 15.23
CA SER A 41 0.53 0.94 15.79
C SER A 41 -0.37 -0.13 15.15
N VAL A 42 0.05 -1.39 15.17
CA VAL A 42 -0.73 -2.49 14.59
C VAL A 42 -2.10 -2.65 15.23
N GLU A 43 -2.22 -2.35 16.52
CA GLU A 43 -3.50 -2.33 17.23
C GLU A 43 -4.44 -1.28 16.65
N GLN A 44 -3.90 -0.07 16.37
CA GLN A 44 -4.68 1.02 15.79
C GLN A 44 -5.02 0.73 14.33
N THR A 45 -4.07 0.25 13.52
CA THR A 45 -4.31 -0.07 12.10
C THR A 45 -5.32 -1.21 11.97
N THR A 46 -5.27 -2.21 12.86
CA THR A 46 -6.27 -3.29 12.93
C THR A 46 -7.66 -2.76 13.30
N ALA A 47 -7.74 -1.89 14.30
CA ALA A 47 -9.00 -1.26 14.67
C ALA A 47 -9.57 -0.40 13.53
N ASN A 48 -8.72 0.36 12.83
CA ASN A 48 -9.11 1.14 11.66
C ASN A 48 -9.64 0.25 10.54
N ALA A 49 -8.96 -0.86 10.21
CA ALA A 49 -9.41 -1.82 9.20
C ALA A 49 -10.82 -2.36 9.49
N LEU A 50 -11.06 -2.82 10.72
CA LEU A 50 -12.35 -3.36 11.14
C LEU A 50 -13.47 -2.32 11.07
N ARG A 51 -13.19 -1.08 11.49
CA ARG A 51 -14.14 0.04 11.44
C ARG A 51 -14.43 0.47 10.01
N LEU A 52 -13.42 0.54 9.16
CA LEU A 52 -13.57 0.86 7.73
C LEU A 52 -14.40 -0.20 7.01
N LEU A 53 -14.13 -1.49 7.22
CA LEU A 53 -14.93 -2.57 6.64
C LEU A 53 -16.38 -2.51 7.12
N THR A 54 -16.61 -2.19 8.40
CA THR A 54 -17.97 -1.97 8.92
C THR A 54 -18.65 -0.79 8.24
N LEU A 55 -17.94 0.33 8.05
CA LEU A 55 -18.44 1.53 7.38
C LEU A 55 -18.81 1.26 5.92
N PHE A 56 -17.96 0.50 5.21
CA PHE A 56 -18.17 0.14 3.81
C PHE A 56 -19.16 -1.03 3.60
N GLY A 57 -19.75 -1.57 4.68
CA GLY A 57 -20.76 -2.61 4.58
C GLY A 57 -20.23 -4.05 4.39
N HIS A 58 -18.95 -4.28 4.71
CA HIS A 58 -18.28 -5.57 4.58
C HIS A 58 -17.68 -6.10 5.89
N PRO A 59 -18.42 -6.08 7.03
CA PRO A 59 -17.88 -6.50 8.33
C PRO A 59 -17.54 -8.00 8.41
N GLU A 60 -17.98 -8.80 7.42
CA GLU A 60 -17.70 -10.23 7.34
C GLU A 60 -16.29 -10.55 6.81
N LEU A 61 -15.62 -9.59 6.17
CA LEU A 61 -14.29 -9.81 5.63
C LEU A 61 -13.27 -9.98 6.76
N PRO A 62 -12.47 -11.06 6.75
CA PRO A 62 -11.54 -11.34 7.82
C PRO A 62 -10.36 -10.36 7.81
N VAL A 63 -10.06 -9.82 8.99
CA VAL A 63 -8.88 -8.98 9.26
C VAL A 63 -7.96 -9.72 10.21
N HIS A 64 -6.71 -9.89 9.83
CA HIS A 64 -5.68 -10.58 10.61
C HIS A 64 -4.61 -9.59 11.06
N ALA A 65 -4.43 -9.46 12.37
CA ALA A 65 -3.36 -8.63 12.92
C ALA A 65 -1.99 -9.26 12.64
N GLY A 66 -1.08 -8.45 12.10
CA GLY A 66 0.26 -8.87 11.71
C GLY A 66 1.36 -8.26 12.58
N ALA A 67 2.49 -7.94 11.96
CA ALA A 67 3.66 -7.45 12.65
C ALA A 67 3.42 -6.10 13.34
N ALA A 68 3.86 -6.01 14.59
CA ALA A 68 3.79 -4.78 15.39
C ALA A 68 5.07 -3.94 15.30
N ARG A 69 6.14 -4.50 14.68
CA ARG A 69 7.44 -3.85 14.54
C ARG A 69 8.21 -4.39 13.34
N PRO A 70 9.21 -3.64 12.83
CA PRO A 70 10.07 -4.09 11.76
C PRO A 70 10.91 -5.31 12.18
N LEU A 71 11.49 -6.01 11.22
CA LEU A 71 12.43 -7.10 11.46
C LEU A 71 13.67 -6.64 12.22
N VAL A 72 14.06 -5.37 12.02
CA VAL A 72 15.21 -4.76 12.70
C VAL A 72 14.88 -3.31 13.09
N GLY A 73 15.08 -2.97 14.35
CA GLY A 73 14.84 -1.62 14.87
C GLY A 73 13.46 -1.42 15.48
N GLU A 74 13.02 -0.17 15.54
CA GLU A 74 11.75 0.22 16.14
C GLU A 74 10.82 0.85 15.08
N PRO A 75 9.50 0.68 15.21
CA PRO A 75 8.54 1.26 14.27
C PRO A 75 8.56 2.78 14.30
N ARG A 76 8.33 3.39 13.15
CA ARG A 76 8.15 4.83 13.00
C ARG A 76 6.75 5.11 12.46
N PHE A 77 5.96 5.82 13.23
CA PHE A 77 4.58 6.11 12.88
C PHE A 77 4.47 7.42 12.10
N ALA A 78 3.56 7.45 11.11
CA ALA A 78 3.37 8.59 10.23
C ALA A 78 2.35 9.63 10.78
N ALA A 79 2.37 9.91 12.09
CA ALA A 79 1.41 10.77 12.76
C ALA A 79 1.36 12.21 12.19
N ALA A 80 2.44 12.72 11.62
CA ALA A 80 2.47 14.03 10.96
C ALA A 80 1.61 14.08 9.68
N VAL A 81 1.38 12.91 9.05
CA VAL A 81 0.62 12.77 7.80
C VAL A 81 -0.81 12.30 8.08
N HIS A 82 -0.94 11.23 8.87
CA HIS A 82 -2.20 10.53 9.09
C HIS A 82 -2.85 10.81 10.46
N GLY A 83 -2.26 11.71 11.27
CA GLY A 83 -2.71 11.92 12.65
C GLY A 83 -2.28 10.79 13.58
N ASN A 84 -2.47 10.98 14.90
CA ASN A 84 -2.11 9.95 15.89
C ASN A 84 -2.99 8.70 15.83
N ASP A 85 -4.17 8.82 15.26
CA ASP A 85 -5.16 7.75 15.08
C ASP A 85 -5.06 7.06 13.70
N GLY A 86 -4.12 7.48 12.85
CA GLY A 86 -3.98 7.01 11.48
C GLY A 86 -5.03 7.55 10.49
N MET A 87 -6.10 8.20 10.98
CA MET A 87 -7.24 8.66 10.17
C MET A 87 -7.45 10.17 10.23
N SER A 88 -6.37 10.94 10.40
CA SER A 88 -6.41 12.41 10.47
C SER A 88 -7.38 12.96 11.55
N GLY A 89 -7.55 12.28 12.68
CA GLY A 89 -8.48 12.64 13.73
C GLY A 89 -9.94 12.21 13.46
N CYS A 90 -10.19 11.46 12.40
CA CYS A 90 -11.53 11.05 12.01
C CYS A 90 -11.99 9.71 12.60
N THR A 91 -11.15 9.01 13.38
CA THR A 91 -11.52 7.70 13.96
C THR A 91 -12.80 7.75 14.78
N ALA A 92 -13.07 8.88 15.47
CA ALA A 92 -14.31 9.06 16.24
C ALA A 92 -15.59 9.12 15.36
N GLN A 93 -15.45 9.34 14.06
CA GLN A 93 -16.54 9.34 13.08
C GLN A 93 -16.78 7.94 12.47
N LEU A 94 -15.86 7.01 12.69
CA LEU A 94 -16.02 5.63 12.25
C LEU A 94 -17.00 4.90 13.18
N PRO A 95 -17.80 3.95 12.63
CA PRO A 95 -18.65 3.09 13.48
C PRO A 95 -17.79 2.21 14.39
N GLU A 96 -18.39 1.72 15.47
CA GLU A 96 -17.77 0.63 16.22
C GLU A 96 -17.67 -0.61 15.29
N PRO A 97 -16.59 -1.40 15.41
CA PRO A 97 -16.44 -2.58 14.58
C PRO A 97 -17.58 -3.58 14.81
N ALA A 98 -18.22 -4.06 13.75
CA ALA A 98 -19.23 -5.10 13.86
C ALA A 98 -18.63 -6.51 14.11
N GLY A 99 -17.31 -6.64 13.99
CA GLY A 99 -16.54 -7.87 14.24
C GLY A 99 -15.24 -7.59 14.99
N ALA A 100 -14.51 -8.63 15.27
CA ALA A 100 -13.17 -8.58 15.86
C ALA A 100 -12.12 -9.10 14.89
N ALA A 101 -10.85 -8.75 15.12
CA ALA A 101 -9.74 -9.33 14.38
C ALA A 101 -9.77 -10.87 14.50
N HIS A 102 -9.45 -11.53 13.40
CA HIS A 102 -9.42 -12.99 13.37
C HIS A 102 -8.29 -13.52 14.26
N ARG A 103 -8.53 -14.67 14.91
CA ARG A 103 -7.54 -15.23 15.87
C ARG A 103 -6.29 -15.80 15.21
N VAL A 104 -6.38 -16.18 13.92
CA VAL A 104 -5.22 -16.67 13.16
C VAL A 104 -4.34 -15.47 12.81
N PRO A 105 -3.03 -15.52 13.10
CA PRO A 105 -2.10 -14.46 12.75
C PRO A 105 -2.03 -14.19 11.26
N ALA A 106 -1.65 -12.98 10.85
CA ALA A 106 -1.60 -12.52 9.48
C ALA A 106 -0.79 -13.42 8.55
N VAL A 107 0.41 -13.83 8.98
CA VAL A 107 1.31 -14.68 8.17
C VAL A 107 0.70 -16.05 7.90
N GLU A 108 0.13 -16.68 8.91
CA GLU A 108 -0.52 -17.99 8.76
C GLU A 108 -1.74 -17.91 7.85
N ALA A 109 -2.55 -16.86 7.99
CA ALA A 109 -3.74 -16.64 7.19
C ALA A 109 -3.37 -16.37 5.71
N LEU A 110 -2.36 -15.53 5.46
CA LEU A 110 -1.84 -15.26 4.12
C LEU A 110 -1.33 -16.56 3.45
N LEU A 111 -0.53 -17.34 4.16
CA LEU A 111 -0.03 -18.62 3.65
C LEU A 111 -1.18 -19.60 3.34
N ALA A 112 -2.17 -19.71 4.24
CA ALA A 112 -3.35 -20.52 4.01
C ALA A 112 -4.13 -20.07 2.76
N ALA A 113 -4.36 -18.76 2.60
CA ALA A 113 -5.00 -18.19 1.42
C ALA A 113 -4.22 -18.50 0.14
N SER A 114 -2.87 -18.42 0.17
CA SER A 114 -2.01 -18.75 -0.97
C SER A 114 -2.09 -20.21 -1.40
N HIS A 115 -2.30 -21.13 -0.46
CA HIS A 115 -2.52 -22.56 -0.77
C HIS A 115 -3.90 -22.80 -1.37
N VAL A 116 -4.95 -22.22 -0.77
CA VAL A 116 -6.34 -22.37 -1.23
C VAL A 116 -6.54 -21.79 -2.64
N HIS A 117 -5.86 -20.68 -2.94
CA HIS A 117 -6.02 -19.94 -4.19
C HIS A 117 -4.73 -19.92 -5.04
N ALA A 118 -3.96 -21.04 -5.00
CA ALA A 118 -2.70 -21.14 -5.72
C ALA A 118 -2.86 -20.80 -7.21
N GLY A 119 -2.00 -19.94 -7.72
CA GLY A 119 -2.01 -19.43 -9.09
C GLY A 119 -3.10 -18.41 -9.42
N ALA A 120 -3.99 -18.08 -8.45
CA ALA A 120 -5.08 -17.13 -8.64
C ALA A 120 -5.10 -15.99 -7.60
N LEU A 121 -4.25 -16.07 -6.57
CA LEU A 121 -4.15 -15.05 -5.53
C LEU A 121 -3.31 -13.87 -6.00
N HIS A 122 -3.87 -12.68 -5.92
CA HIS A 122 -3.16 -11.42 -6.12
C HIS A 122 -2.90 -10.77 -4.75
N LEU A 123 -1.63 -10.54 -4.42
CA LEU A 123 -1.25 -9.83 -3.19
C LEU A 123 -1.08 -8.35 -3.49
N VAL A 124 -1.67 -7.51 -2.66
CA VAL A 124 -1.46 -6.07 -2.65
C VAL A 124 -0.93 -5.68 -1.28
N ALA A 125 0.27 -5.12 -1.21
CA ALA A 125 0.83 -4.63 0.04
C ALA A 125 1.12 -3.14 -0.07
N VAL A 126 0.49 -2.37 0.83
CA VAL A 126 0.55 -0.91 0.83
C VAL A 126 1.15 -0.33 2.11
N GLY A 127 1.39 -1.17 3.13
CA GLY A 127 2.18 -0.86 4.32
C GLY A 127 3.62 -1.37 4.25
N PRO A 128 4.40 -1.30 5.35
CA PRO A 128 5.71 -1.93 5.47
C PRO A 128 5.67 -3.44 5.18
N PHE A 129 6.63 -3.97 4.42
CA PHE A 129 6.56 -5.33 3.87
C PHE A 129 6.91 -6.44 4.87
N THR A 130 6.84 -6.15 6.17
CA THR A 130 7.23 -7.06 7.27
C THR A 130 6.43 -8.37 7.25
N ASN A 131 5.11 -8.31 7.05
CA ASN A 131 4.28 -9.52 6.98
C ASN A 131 4.68 -10.42 5.81
N LEU A 132 4.98 -9.83 4.64
CA LEU A 132 5.44 -10.59 3.47
C LEU A 132 6.80 -11.24 3.70
N ALA A 133 7.75 -10.53 4.31
CA ALA A 133 9.05 -11.09 4.63
C ALA A 133 8.95 -12.23 5.66
N LEU A 134 8.09 -12.09 6.67
CA LEU A 134 7.82 -13.17 7.63
C LEU A 134 7.17 -14.38 6.96
N ALA A 135 6.25 -14.15 6.02
CA ALA A 135 5.63 -15.22 5.23
C ALA A 135 6.66 -15.95 4.35
N LEU A 136 7.56 -15.22 3.70
CA LEU A 136 8.67 -15.81 2.91
C LEU A 136 9.64 -16.61 3.77
N ARG A 137 9.96 -16.16 4.99
CA ARG A 137 10.80 -16.90 5.93
C ARG A 137 10.15 -18.20 6.41
N GLN A 138 8.82 -18.19 6.58
CA GLN A 138 8.06 -19.37 7.00
C GLN A 138 7.84 -20.33 5.84
N ASP A 139 7.57 -19.83 4.65
CA ASP A 139 7.36 -20.62 3.43
C ASP A 139 7.98 -19.92 2.21
N PRO A 140 9.25 -20.26 1.87
CA PRO A 140 9.93 -19.68 0.71
C PRO A 140 9.28 -19.97 -0.65
N SER A 141 8.35 -20.93 -0.72
CA SER A 141 7.60 -21.25 -1.95
C SER A 141 6.35 -20.38 -2.16
N LEU A 142 6.06 -19.43 -1.25
CA LEU A 142 4.94 -18.50 -1.41
C LEU A 142 4.89 -17.80 -2.79
N PRO A 143 6.02 -17.31 -3.36
CA PRO A 143 6.02 -16.65 -4.66
C PRO A 143 5.52 -17.52 -5.81
N GLU A 144 5.70 -18.83 -5.73
CA GLU A 144 5.28 -19.78 -6.77
C GLU A 144 3.74 -19.94 -6.83
N ARG A 145 3.04 -19.65 -5.71
CA ARG A 145 1.58 -19.78 -5.60
C ARG A 145 0.83 -18.48 -5.86
N VAL A 146 1.52 -17.36 -5.81
CA VAL A 146 0.92 -16.03 -5.97
C VAL A 146 0.94 -15.63 -7.44
N ALA A 147 -0.23 -15.29 -7.99
CA ALA A 147 -0.36 -14.85 -9.38
C ALA A 147 0.37 -13.53 -9.64
N SER A 148 0.24 -12.58 -8.71
CA SER A 148 0.97 -11.32 -8.75
C SER A 148 1.14 -10.70 -7.37
N LEU A 149 2.24 -9.98 -7.19
CA LEU A 149 2.48 -9.09 -6.06
C LEU A 149 2.51 -7.64 -6.56
N THR A 150 1.71 -6.78 -5.93
CA THR A 150 1.71 -5.34 -6.18
C THR A 150 2.06 -4.63 -4.87
N LEU A 151 3.10 -3.80 -4.92
CA LEU A 151 3.66 -3.12 -3.76
C LEU A 151 3.52 -1.61 -3.91
N MET A 152 2.95 -0.92 -2.91
CA MET A 152 3.15 0.50 -2.75
C MET A 152 4.40 0.72 -1.91
N GLY A 153 5.40 1.38 -2.46
CA GLY A 153 6.65 1.67 -1.75
C GLY A 153 7.80 1.97 -2.70
N ALA A 154 8.91 2.35 -2.11
CA ALA A 154 10.12 2.69 -2.84
C ALA A 154 10.13 4.08 -3.50
N ALA A 155 11.34 4.54 -3.86
CA ALA A 155 11.56 5.75 -4.64
C ALA A 155 12.86 5.60 -5.44
N PHE A 156 12.81 5.89 -6.75
CA PHE A 156 13.94 5.68 -7.66
C PHE A 156 14.46 6.99 -8.25
N GLY A 157 13.89 8.14 -7.84
CA GLY A 157 14.34 9.46 -8.26
C GLY A 157 13.72 9.96 -9.57
N GLY A 158 12.77 9.25 -10.16
CA GLY A 158 11.99 9.74 -11.26
C GLY A 158 11.26 11.03 -10.89
N HIS A 159 11.24 12.00 -11.79
CA HIS A 159 10.65 13.33 -11.56
C HIS A 159 11.15 14.05 -10.29
N GLY A 160 12.33 13.65 -9.76
CA GLY A 160 12.90 14.22 -8.53
C GLY A 160 12.39 13.62 -7.22
N TYR A 161 11.53 12.61 -7.27
CA TYR A 161 10.98 11.95 -6.08
C TYR A 161 11.94 10.86 -5.56
N THR A 162 12.84 11.24 -4.65
CA THR A 162 13.85 10.35 -4.07
C THR A 162 13.45 9.78 -2.71
N GLY A 163 12.46 10.39 -2.05
CA GLY A 163 11.96 9.98 -0.73
C GLY A 163 10.88 10.92 -0.21
N ASN A 164 10.18 10.48 0.84
CA ASN A 164 9.16 11.27 1.54
C ASN A 164 9.33 11.31 3.06
N VAL A 165 10.14 10.41 3.64
CA VAL A 165 10.47 10.40 5.09
C VAL A 165 11.94 10.76 5.34
N THR A 166 12.82 10.53 4.37
CA THR A 166 14.18 11.06 4.29
C THR A 166 14.42 11.54 2.87
N PRO A 167 15.53 12.28 2.60
CA PRO A 167 15.85 12.69 1.23
C PRO A 167 16.02 11.54 0.21
N CYS A 168 16.15 10.30 0.66
CA CYS A 168 16.46 9.16 -0.19
C CYS A 168 15.59 7.91 0.06
N ALA A 169 14.60 7.98 0.95
CA ALA A 169 13.80 6.82 1.32
C ALA A 169 12.29 7.11 1.38
N GLU A 170 11.53 6.18 0.87
CA GLU A 170 10.08 6.13 0.96
C GLU A 170 9.67 5.44 2.29
N ALA A 171 8.49 5.79 2.81
CA ALA A 171 8.04 5.45 4.16
C ALA A 171 7.98 3.94 4.44
N ASN A 172 7.35 3.14 3.57
CA ASN A 172 7.17 1.71 3.78
C ASN A 172 8.50 0.96 3.79
N VAL A 173 9.36 1.27 2.82
CA VAL A 173 10.70 0.69 2.74
C VAL A 173 11.60 1.20 3.88
N HIS A 174 11.48 2.47 4.26
CA HIS A 174 12.26 3.04 5.36
C HIS A 174 11.87 2.42 6.71
N ASN A 175 10.60 2.08 6.90
CA ASN A 175 10.11 1.45 8.14
C ASN A 175 10.67 0.04 8.34
N ASP A 176 10.85 -0.74 7.26
CA ASP A 176 11.50 -2.06 7.35
C ASP A 176 12.32 -2.37 6.08
N PRO A 177 13.51 -1.78 5.93
CA PRO A 177 14.34 -2.01 4.74
C PRO A 177 14.84 -3.45 4.64
N ARG A 178 14.96 -4.16 5.78
CA ARG A 178 15.31 -5.57 5.80
C ARG A 178 14.20 -6.42 5.19
N ALA A 179 12.95 -6.18 5.56
CA ALA A 179 11.81 -6.86 4.96
C ALA A 179 11.70 -6.55 3.46
N ALA A 180 11.86 -5.28 3.08
CA ALA A 180 11.85 -4.89 1.67
C ALA A 180 12.95 -5.59 0.87
N ALA A 181 14.16 -5.69 1.41
CA ALA A 181 15.27 -6.40 0.76
C ALA A 181 14.95 -7.88 0.53
N GLU A 182 14.34 -8.56 1.52
CA GLU A 182 13.94 -9.97 1.39
C GLU A 182 12.81 -10.17 0.38
N VAL A 183 11.82 -9.28 0.36
CA VAL A 183 10.70 -9.33 -0.60
C VAL A 183 11.20 -9.09 -2.04
N PHE A 184 12.13 -8.14 -2.25
CA PHE A 184 12.72 -7.89 -3.56
C PHE A 184 13.73 -8.95 -4.01
N ALA A 185 14.29 -9.73 -3.10
CA ALA A 185 15.16 -10.87 -3.44
C ALA A 185 14.37 -12.12 -3.84
N ALA A 186 13.08 -12.20 -3.54
CA ALA A 186 12.24 -13.34 -3.85
C ALA A 186 11.80 -13.35 -5.34
N THR A 187 11.74 -14.53 -5.95
CA THR A 187 11.37 -14.71 -7.35
C THR A 187 9.86 -14.86 -7.51
N TRP A 188 9.15 -13.71 -7.58
CA TRP A 188 7.71 -13.66 -7.82
C TRP A 188 7.39 -13.93 -9.29
N GLN A 189 6.24 -14.57 -9.58
CA GLN A 189 5.78 -14.74 -10.95
C GLN A 189 5.57 -13.39 -11.66
N GLN A 190 5.00 -12.44 -10.95
CA GLN A 190 4.87 -11.05 -11.36
C GLN A 190 4.98 -10.17 -10.11
N CYS A 191 5.95 -9.25 -10.10
CA CYS A 191 6.06 -8.23 -9.06
C CYS A 191 6.05 -6.85 -9.70
N ARG A 192 5.12 -6.01 -9.25
CA ARG A 192 4.96 -4.60 -9.62
C ARG A 192 5.23 -3.72 -8.41
N VAL A 193 6.09 -2.73 -8.58
CA VAL A 193 6.44 -1.76 -7.54
C VAL A 193 5.98 -0.38 -7.99
N ILE A 194 5.04 0.19 -7.26
CA ILE A 194 4.47 1.50 -7.48
C ILE A 194 5.06 2.44 -6.43
N GLY A 195 6.19 3.04 -6.81
CA GLY A 195 6.94 3.96 -5.95
C GLY A 195 6.44 5.39 -6.03
N LEU A 196 7.15 6.27 -5.31
CA LEU A 196 6.86 7.71 -5.31
C LEU A 196 6.95 8.32 -6.71
N ASP A 197 7.74 7.72 -7.60
CA ASP A 197 7.89 8.13 -9.01
C ASP A 197 6.55 8.20 -9.75
N ALA A 198 5.64 7.27 -9.45
CA ALA A 198 4.29 7.21 -10.00
C ALA A 198 3.26 7.85 -9.06
N THR A 199 3.28 7.49 -7.76
CA THR A 199 2.22 7.88 -6.83
C THR A 199 2.18 9.39 -6.57
N GLN A 200 3.33 10.06 -6.55
CA GLN A 200 3.42 11.51 -6.40
C GLN A 200 2.88 12.27 -7.63
N ARG A 201 2.74 11.58 -8.76
CA ARG A 201 2.11 12.13 -9.97
C ARG A 201 0.59 12.05 -9.90
N THR A 202 0.04 11.04 -9.21
CA THR A 202 -1.42 10.85 -9.06
C THR A 202 -1.94 11.79 -7.98
N ARG A 203 -2.00 13.08 -8.32
CA ARG A 203 -2.48 14.16 -7.44
C ARG A 203 -3.86 14.62 -7.88
N SER A 204 -4.82 14.57 -6.97
CA SER A 204 -6.15 15.13 -7.20
C SER A 204 -6.32 16.40 -6.38
N PRO A 205 -6.53 17.57 -7.01
CA PRO A 205 -6.89 18.78 -6.28
C PRO A 205 -8.07 18.51 -5.36
N LEU A 206 -7.95 18.86 -4.08
CA LEU A 206 -8.94 18.50 -3.04
C LEU A 206 -10.38 18.89 -3.42
N ARG A 207 -10.56 19.99 -4.18
CA ARG A 207 -11.89 20.42 -4.67
C ARG A 207 -12.61 19.36 -5.53
N ARG A 208 -11.88 18.43 -6.17
CA ARG A 208 -12.50 17.32 -6.96
C ARG A 208 -13.19 16.30 -6.07
N LEU A 209 -12.81 16.22 -4.79
CA LEU A 209 -13.42 15.34 -3.82
C LEU A 209 -14.62 15.99 -3.10
N SER A 210 -14.87 17.29 -3.29
CA SER A 210 -15.94 18.01 -2.58
C SER A 210 -17.34 17.38 -2.72
N PRO A 211 -17.73 16.70 -3.83
CA PRO A 211 -19.01 16.01 -3.89
C PRO A 211 -19.19 14.93 -2.83
N LEU A 212 -18.10 14.34 -2.30
CA LEU A 212 -18.15 13.33 -1.26
C LEU A 212 -18.69 13.88 0.08
N ALA A 213 -18.59 15.20 0.30
CA ALA A 213 -19.07 15.86 1.51
C ALA A 213 -20.57 15.67 1.75
N GLU A 214 -21.37 15.57 0.68
CA GLU A 214 -22.82 15.45 0.72
C GLU A 214 -23.33 14.03 0.45
N GLY A 215 -22.40 13.07 0.32
CA GLY A 215 -22.70 11.69 -0.06
C GLY A 215 -23.05 10.76 1.10
N SER A 216 -22.76 9.49 0.95
CA SER A 216 -22.94 8.44 1.97
C SER A 216 -22.08 8.70 3.21
N ALA A 217 -22.27 7.92 4.28
CA ALA A 217 -21.42 8.00 5.48
C ALA A 217 -19.94 7.68 5.12
N ALA A 218 -19.71 6.71 4.22
CA ALA A 218 -18.39 6.37 3.73
C ALA A 218 -17.74 7.54 2.98
N GLN A 219 -18.46 8.13 2.05
CA GLN A 219 -18.00 9.30 1.27
C GLN A 219 -17.67 10.48 2.17
N ARG A 220 -18.55 10.81 3.13
CA ARG A 220 -18.29 11.90 4.08
C ARG A 220 -17.04 11.67 4.92
N LEU A 221 -16.79 10.42 5.36
CA LEU A 221 -15.55 10.07 6.06
C LEU A 221 -14.32 10.28 5.17
N LEU A 222 -14.34 9.73 3.95
CA LEU A 222 -13.23 9.90 3.00
C LEU A 222 -12.93 11.38 2.74
N TRP A 223 -13.97 12.20 2.57
CA TRP A 223 -13.82 13.66 2.46
C TRP A 223 -13.19 14.28 3.70
N ALA A 224 -13.73 13.98 4.90
CA ALA A 224 -13.26 14.56 6.16
C ALA A 224 -11.78 14.21 6.43
N ALA A 225 -11.40 12.95 6.23
CA ALA A 225 -10.02 12.49 6.44
C ALA A 225 -9.05 13.05 5.38
N SER A 226 -9.53 13.28 4.16
CA SER A 226 -8.70 13.81 3.08
C SER A 226 -8.31 15.28 3.28
N GLN A 227 -9.05 16.07 4.06
CA GLN A 227 -8.76 17.49 4.23
C GLN A 227 -7.46 17.76 5.00
N PRO A 228 -7.23 17.21 6.23
CA PRO A 228 -5.97 17.39 6.93
C PRO A 228 -4.80 16.75 6.17
N TYR A 229 -5.04 15.59 5.54
CA TYR A 229 -4.06 14.89 4.72
C TYR A 229 -3.60 15.75 3.53
N ALA A 230 -4.51 16.36 2.77
CA ALA A 230 -4.17 17.29 1.70
C ALA A 230 -3.51 18.57 2.23
N GLY A 231 -3.88 19.03 3.44
CA GLY A 231 -3.24 20.14 4.14
C GLY A 231 -1.77 19.90 4.44
N TYR A 232 -1.39 18.67 4.78
CA TYR A 232 0.00 18.29 4.93
C TYR A 232 0.78 18.50 3.61
N TYR A 233 0.23 18.03 2.47
CA TYR A 233 0.85 18.23 1.16
C TYR A 233 0.87 19.70 0.73
N ALA A 234 -0.16 20.47 1.08
CA ALA A 234 -0.18 21.90 0.84
C ALA A 234 0.99 22.63 1.56
N THR A 235 1.29 22.21 2.79
CA THR A 235 2.39 22.77 3.56
C THR A 235 3.76 22.33 3.02
N ARG A 236 3.88 21.06 2.62
CA ARG A 236 5.14 20.48 2.16
C ARG A 236 5.48 20.87 0.72
N ASP A 237 4.49 20.79 -0.18
CA ASP A 237 4.68 20.88 -1.64
C ASP A 237 4.04 22.15 -2.22
N GLY A 238 3.31 22.95 -1.44
CA GLY A 238 2.61 24.15 -1.88
C GLY A 238 1.29 23.86 -2.62
N GLU A 239 0.83 22.60 -2.67
CA GLU A 239 -0.35 22.18 -3.41
C GLU A 239 -1.37 21.48 -2.51
N ASN A 240 -2.58 22.06 -2.40
CA ASN A 240 -3.69 21.44 -1.66
C ASN A 240 -4.35 20.33 -2.49
N ALA A 241 -3.69 19.18 -2.49
CA ALA A 241 -4.10 18.03 -3.28
C ALA A 241 -4.01 16.73 -2.45
N LEU A 242 -4.93 15.83 -2.74
CA LEU A 242 -4.85 14.45 -2.30
C LEU A 242 -3.79 13.73 -3.13
N VAL A 243 -2.85 13.06 -2.48
CA VAL A 243 -1.91 12.11 -3.11
C VAL A 243 -2.34 10.71 -2.69
N ALA A 244 -3.00 9.99 -3.61
CA ALA A 244 -3.58 8.68 -3.31
C ALA A 244 -2.55 7.57 -3.58
N HIS A 245 -1.52 7.45 -2.71
CA HIS A 245 -0.42 6.50 -2.88
C HIS A 245 -0.95 5.07 -3.08
N ASP A 246 -1.70 4.57 -2.13
CA ASP A 246 -2.15 3.18 -2.07
C ASP A 246 -3.22 2.88 -3.13
N ALA A 247 -4.16 3.82 -3.32
CA ALA A 247 -5.16 3.66 -4.39
C ALA A 247 -4.50 3.64 -5.79
N THR A 248 -3.38 4.34 -5.98
CA THR A 248 -2.58 4.26 -7.22
C THR A 248 -2.00 2.85 -7.43
N ALA A 249 -1.53 2.21 -6.36
CA ALA A 249 -1.04 0.83 -6.43
C ALA A 249 -2.18 -0.16 -6.77
N VAL A 250 -3.35 0.01 -6.16
CA VAL A 250 -4.53 -0.79 -6.50
C VAL A 250 -4.98 -0.55 -7.95
N ALA A 251 -4.97 0.71 -8.41
CA ALA A 251 -5.35 1.06 -9.78
C ALA A 251 -4.42 0.44 -10.84
N ALA A 252 -3.16 0.12 -10.49
CA ALA A 252 -2.24 -0.59 -11.39
C ALA A 252 -2.68 -2.02 -11.75
N LEU A 253 -3.59 -2.60 -10.99
CA LEU A 253 -4.23 -3.89 -11.33
C LEU A 253 -5.35 -3.71 -12.37
N LEU A 254 -6.02 -2.56 -12.38
CA LEU A 254 -7.16 -2.26 -13.25
C LEU A 254 -6.72 -1.65 -14.59
N ALA A 255 -5.74 -0.77 -14.55
CA ALA A 255 -5.25 0.00 -15.70
C ALA A 255 -3.71 -0.03 -15.77
N PRO A 256 -3.08 -1.21 -15.94
CA PRO A 256 -1.61 -1.31 -16.01
C PRO A 256 -1.01 -0.55 -17.20
N GLU A 257 -1.79 -0.30 -18.24
CA GLU A 257 -1.41 0.50 -19.42
C GLU A 257 -1.30 2.00 -19.13
N ALA A 258 -1.88 2.48 -18.02
CA ALA A 258 -1.73 3.87 -17.57
C ALA A 258 -0.37 4.13 -16.91
N PHE A 259 0.50 3.13 -16.83
CA PHE A 259 1.83 3.24 -16.25
C PHE A 259 2.94 2.99 -17.27
N THR A 260 4.04 3.71 -17.09
CA THR A 260 5.30 3.40 -17.78
C THR A 260 6.12 2.49 -16.87
N TRP A 261 6.45 1.30 -17.37
CA TRP A 261 7.14 0.28 -16.58
C TRP A 261 8.62 0.17 -16.97
N ARG A 262 9.48 -0.05 -15.99
CA ARG A 262 10.88 -0.32 -16.16
C ARG A 262 11.24 -1.59 -15.37
N SER A 263 11.83 -2.58 -16.05
CA SER A 263 12.22 -3.85 -15.43
C SER A 263 13.69 -3.84 -15.03
N GLY A 264 14.00 -4.46 -13.90
CA GLY A 264 15.36 -4.64 -13.42
C GLY A 264 15.42 -5.20 -12.01
N PRO A 265 16.58 -5.72 -11.59
CA PRO A 265 16.80 -6.16 -10.22
C PRO A 265 16.84 -4.97 -9.28
N MET A 266 16.44 -5.21 -8.01
CA MET A 266 16.34 -4.17 -7.00
C MET A 266 17.14 -4.54 -5.75
N ARG A 267 17.67 -3.51 -5.08
CA ARG A 267 18.30 -3.60 -3.75
C ARG A 267 17.81 -2.48 -2.84
N VAL A 268 17.95 -2.72 -1.55
CA VAL A 268 17.62 -1.77 -0.49
C VAL A 268 18.85 -1.53 0.36
N VAL A 269 19.11 -0.29 0.76
CA VAL A 269 20.16 0.06 1.71
C VAL A 269 19.62 -0.08 3.12
N GLU A 270 20.11 -1.08 3.85
CA GLU A 270 19.57 -1.44 5.17
C GLU A 270 20.11 -0.59 6.33
N GLY A 271 21.03 0.33 6.10
CA GLY A 271 21.61 1.13 7.18
C GLY A 271 22.38 2.37 6.74
N GLY A 272 22.89 3.10 7.72
CA GLY A 272 23.66 4.30 7.47
C GLY A 272 22.81 5.49 7.01
N LEU A 273 23.44 6.48 6.37
CA LEU A 273 22.78 7.70 5.91
C LEU A 273 21.67 7.44 4.88
N ALA A 274 21.82 6.40 4.09
CA ALA A 274 20.88 6.04 3.03
C ALA A 274 19.90 4.93 3.44
N HIS A 275 19.68 4.70 4.73
CA HIS A 275 18.74 3.72 5.25
C HIS A 275 17.37 3.81 4.58
N GLY A 276 16.91 2.72 4.00
CA GLY A 276 15.64 2.63 3.26
C GLY A 276 15.72 3.09 1.79
N GLN A 277 16.89 3.53 1.30
CA GLN A 277 17.05 3.86 -0.12
C GLN A 277 16.86 2.61 -0.99
N THR A 278 16.07 2.76 -2.04
CA THR A 278 15.90 1.72 -3.08
C THR A 278 16.72 2.05 -4.31
N VAL A 279 17.32 1.01 -4.89
CA VAL A 279 18.12 1.11 -6.11
C VAL A 279 17.64 0.04 -7.09
N GLN A 280 17.45 0.41 -8.36
CA GLN A 280 17.14 -0.51 -9.44
C GLN A 280 18.25 -0.47 -10.49
N ASP A 281 18.83 -1.62 -10.81
CA ASP A 281 19.83 -1.73 -11.89
C ASP A 281 19.16 -2.08 -13.24
N TRP A 282 18.47 -1.11 -13.81
CA TRP A 282 17.82 -1.25 -15.11
C TRP A 282 18.78 -1.11 -16.31
N GLN A 283 19.97 -0.57 -16.08
CA GLN A 283 21.02 -0.42 -17.11
C GLN A 283 22.03 -1.58 -17.10
N HIS A 284 21.87 -2.54 -16.19
CA HIS A 284 22.76 -3.69 -16.01
C HIS A 284 24.23 -3.29 -15.74
N LEU A 285 24.42 -2.23 -14.93
CA LEU A 285 25.73 -1.74 -14.53
C LEU A 285 26.30 -2.50 -13.32
N GLY A 286 25.46 -3.23 -12.60
CA GLY A 286 25.84 -4.00 -11.44
C GLY A 286 26.73 -5.20 -11.76
N GLY A 287 27.55 -5.60 -10.79
CA GLY A 287 28.39 -6.79 -10.86
C GLY A 287 27.61 -8.12 -10.81
N ALA A 288 28.33 -9.22 -10.56
CA ALA A 288 27.76 -10.56 -10.52
C ALA A 288 26.63 -10.70 -9.47
N ASP A 289 26.75 -10.02 -8.34
CA ASP A 289 25.78 -10.02 -7.25
C ASP A 289 24.43 -9.36 -7.58
N TRP A 290 24.33 -8.60 -8.70
CA TRP A 290 23.08 -8.06 -9.22
C TRP A 290 22.41 -8.97 -10.26
N ARG A 291 23.21 -9.72 -11.01
CA ARG A 291 22.73 -10.52 -12.16
C ARG A 291 21.86 -11.71 -11.76
N GLU A 292 22.03 -12.19 -10.53
CA GLU A 292 21.27 -13.32 -9.99
C GLU A 292 19.96 -12.89 -9.32
N LEU A 293 19.75 -11.58 -9.12
CA LEU A 293 18.52 -11.06 -8.53
C LEU A 293 17.35 -11.08 -9.53
N PRO A 294 16.13 -11.35 -9.04
CA PRO A 294 14.94 -11.31 -9.87
C PRO A 294 14.67 -9.89 -10.39
N HIS A 295 14.04 -9.82 -11.56
CA HIS A 295 13.63 -8.57 -12.17
C HIS A 295 12.21 -8.23 -11.75
N HIS A 296 11.99 -6.98 -11.31
CA HIS A 296 10.69 -6.44 -10.94
C HIS A 296 10.30 -5.30 -11.87
N ALA A 297 9.00 -5.17 -12.13
CA ALA A 297 8.45 -4.06 -12.89
C ALA A 297 8.22 -2.86 -11.96
N VAL A 298 8.96 -1.78 -12.18
CA VAL A 298 8.84 -0.53 -11.44
C VAL A 298 8.07 0.48 -12.30
N ALA A 299 7.04 1.09 -11.73
CA ALA A 299 6.33 2.21 -12.33
C ALA A 299 7.19 3.48 -12.26
N THR A 300 7.63 3.98 -13.41
CA THR A 300 8.49 5.17 -13.51
C THR A 300 7.73 6.44 -13.85
N ASP A 301 6.55 6.30 -14.42
CA ASP A 301 5.61 7.38 -14.73
C ASP A 301 4.19 6.82 -14.83
N THR A 302 3.21 7.71 -14.86
CA THR A 302 1.80 7.34 -14.93
C THR A 302 0.96 8.41 -15.65
N ASP A 303 -0.11 7.98 -16.32
CA ASP A 303 -1.21 8.86 -16.73
C ASP A 303 -2.05 9.22 -15.50
N ALA A 304 -1.64 10.29 -14.84
CA ALA A 304 -2.22 10.76 -13.58
C ALA A 304 -3.70 11.09 -13.70
N GLU A 305 -4.16 11.63 -14.84
CA GLU A 305 -5.57 11.99 -15.02
C GLU A 305 -6.45 10.75 -15.14
N THR A 306 -6.04 9.77 -15.94
CA THR A 306 -6.75 8.48 -16.05
C THR A 306 -6.90 7.81 -14.69
N LEU A 307 -5.82 7.73 -13.91
CA LEU A 307 -5.86 7.11 -12.57
C LEU A 307 -6.69 7.93 -11.57
N THR A 308 -6.58 9.25 -11.61
CA THR A 308 -7.40 10.13 -10.76
C THR A 308 -8.88 9.94 -11.05
N LEU A 309 -9.29 9.88 -12.31
CA LEU A 309 -10.69 9.65 -12.70
C LEU A 309 -11.18 8.28 -12.23
N LEU A 310 -10.38 7.23 -12.44
CA LEU A 310 -10.70 5.88 -11.98
C LEU A 310 -10.94 5.82 -10.46
N CYS A 311 -10.11 6.48 -9.68
CA CYS A 311 -10.26 6.56 -8.24
C CYS A 311 -11.48 7.40 -7.82
N LEU A 312 -11.70 8.56 -8.45
CA LEU A 312 -12.83 9.43 -8.14
C LEU A 312 -14.17 8.74 -8.41
N GLU A 313 -14.30 8.04 -9.55
CA GLU A 313 -15.50 7.25 -9.86
C GLU A 313 -15.80 6.20 -8.78
N ALA A 314 -14.77 5.50 -8.31
CA ALA A 314 -14.90 4.51 -7.25
C ALA A 314 -15.35 5.16 -5.93
N TRP A 315 -14.69 6.24 -5.50
CA TRP A 315 -15.04 6.93 -4.24
C TRP A 315 -16.43 7.58 -4.28
N GLN A 316 -16.90 8.01 -5.45
CA GLN A 316 -18.26 8.52 -5.63
C GLN A 316 -19.33 7.40 -5.65
N SER A 317 -18.91 6.14 -5.72
CA SER A 317 -19.80 4.98 -5.75
C SER A 317 -19.89 4.24 -4.40
N CYS A 318 -19.13 4.68 -3.39
CA CYS A 318 -19.10 4.08 -2.05
C CYS A 318 -20.40 4.30 -1.27
#